data_3cfca616003bd5687d1aea632f451e69
#
_entry.id   3cfca616003bd5687d1aea632f451e69
#
_cell.length_a   1.000
_cell.length_b   1.000
_cell.length_c   1.000
_cell.angle_alpha   90.00
_cell.angle_beta   90.00
_cell.angle_gamma   90.00
#
_symmetry.space_group_name_H-M   'P 1'
#
loop_
_entity.id
_entity.type
_entity.pdbx_description
1 polymer ?
#
loop_
_entity_poly.entity_id
_entity_poly.type
_entity_poly.pdbx_seq_one_letter_code
_entity_poly.pdbx_strand_id
1 'polypeptide(L)'
;MVALADRVAALSDWQRSLLGFCLGVAAASALPPAHALPLLVPAFTGLLWLIAAAPSPRRAALSGWWFGFGHFLAACYWVGAALLTDPDKFAWLAVPAVIGLSAGLALFPALAAVLVFTSKRTGFSRVVVFAVAWTAAEWLRGHILSGFPMNLIGTSWTVSEGMIQMVAVTGVYGLSFVTILAAAAPALVTEQRVDATMVKHWRVPALMIAVLAAIWIGGTVRLAVQNPSALEGIKLLIVQANIPQELKWRADARQAAMKKHMRMTLAVPSGTVSHVIWPETAVPYDVSNDPNLAAWLAEAAPEGGLLFTGALRRDRDSAAPRRLWNSLHAIDATGALRATYDKHHLVPFGEYMPLRSIMSAAKLTHGNIDFSSGPGAQTLQVPGLPPFSPLICYEAIFAGRVTSDGSRPGWLLNVTNDGWFGNTAGPYQHLQAARLRAVEEGLPLVRAANTGISAVVDPLGRYLGRLPLGTEGVLHSPLPRALGRTPYAVLGDWTMIIVLIISLGIVFWRAFRETS
;
A
#
# COMPACT_ATOMS: atom_id res chain seq x y z
N MET A 1 6.01 26.95 22.34
CA MET A 1 6.18 26.72 20.88
C MET A 1 7.11 27.77 20.26
N VAL A 2 6.94 29.09 20.47
CA VAL A 2 7.83 30.14 19.91
C VAL A 2 9.29 29.90 20.29
N ALA A 3 9.62 29.74 21.58
CA ALA A 3 10.98 29.45 22.04
C ALA A 3 11.57 28.17 21.41
N LEU A 4 10.73 27.20 21.03
CA LEU A 4 11.19 25.98 20.38
C LEU A 4 11.53 26.22 18.90
N ALA A 5 10.72 27.01 18.19
CA ALA A 5 11.02 27.41 16.82
C ALA A 5 12.31 28.25 16.73
N ASP A 6 12.53 29.17 17.68
CA ASP A 6 13.76 29.96 17.77
C ASP A 6 14.99 29.07 18.02
N ARG A 7 14.85 28.05 18.88
CA ARG A 7 15.91 27.04 19.09
C ARG A 7 16.22 26.26 17.81
N VAL A 8 15.18 25.85 17.05
CA VAL A 8 15.35 25.17 15.77
C VAL A 8 16.07 26.07 14.76
N ALA A 9 15.75 27.37 14.74
CA ALA A 9 16.42 28.33 13.87
C ALA A 9 17.90 28.52 14.22
N ALA A 10 18.26 28.38 15.51
CA ALA A 10 19.65 28.53 16.00
C ALA A 10 20.50 27.27 15.86
N LEU A 11 19.93 26.14 15.41
CA LEU A 11 20.68 24.88 15.26
C LEU A 11 21.78 24.98 14.20
N SER A 12 22.91 24.34 14.47
CA SER A 12 23.97 24.11 13.48
C SER A 12 23.50 23.11 12.39
N ASP A 13 24.20 23.05 11.27
CA ASP A 13 23.82 22.23 10.12
C ASP A 13 23.66 20.74 10.45
N TRP A 14 24.59 20.18 11.22
CA TRP A 14 24.51 18.78 11.62
C TRP A 14 23.35 18.50 12.58
N GLN A 15 23.05 19.45 13.49
CA GLN A 15 21.92 19.35 14.41
C GLN A 15 20.57 19.41 13.65
N ARG A 16 20.46 20.26 12.62
CA ARG A 16 19.30 20.32 11.71
C ARG A 16 19.11 19.00 10.98
N SER A 17 20.20 18.40 10.48
CA SER A 17 20.17 17.10 9.81
C SER A 17 19.71 16.00 10.76
N LEU A 18 20.29 15.94 11.96
CA LEU A 18 19.90 14.96 12.98
C LEU A 18 18.43 15.14 13.42
N LEU A 19 18.02 16.39 13.67
CA LEU A 19 16.61 16.67 14.01
C LEU A 19 15.69 16.24 12.88
N GLY A 20 15.99 16.59 11.63
CA GLY A 20 15.22 16.15 10.46
C GLY A 20 15.08 14.64 10.40
N PHE A 21 16.17 13.91 10.56
CA PHE A 21 16.19 12.45 10.62
C PHE A 21 15.28 11.90 11.74
N CYS A 22 15.43 12.40 12.96
CA CYS A 22 14.61 11.96 14.11
C CYS A 22 13.12 12.25 13.91
N LEU A 23 12.77 13.41 13.32
CA LEU A 23 11.39 13.76 12.98
C LEU A 23 10.83 12.83 11.90
N GLY A 24 11.64 12.43 10.93
CA GLY A 24 11.27 11.43 9.94
C GLY A 24 10.97 10.06 10.56
N VAL A 25 11.82 9.59 11.47
CA VAL A 25 11.60 8.35 12.23
C VAL A 25 10.31 8.44 13.05
N ALA A 26 10.06 9.59 13.71
CA ALA A 26 8.83 9.83 14.45
C ALA A 26 7.59 9.76 13.54
N ALA A 27 7.66 10.33 12.33
CA ALA A 27 6.57 10.23 11.35
C ALA A 27 6.32 8.78 10.89
N ALA A 28 7.38 7.98 10.70
CA ALA A 28 7.28 6.57 10.35
C ALA A 28 6.59 5.74 11.44
N SER A 29 6.76 6.09 12.71
CA SER A 29 6.12 5.40 13.83
C SER A 29 4.59 5.57 13.85
N ALA A 30 4.04 6.52 13.10
CA ALA A 30 2.59 6.66 12.93
C ALA A 30 2.00 5.65 11.93
N LEU A 31 2.84 4.98 11.13
CA LEU A 31 2.42 3.98 10.17
C LEU A 31 2.09 2.62 10.85
N PRO A 32 1.36 1.71 10.15
CA PRO A 32 1.15 0.36 10.63
C PRO A 32 2.47 -0.38 10.91
N PRO A 33 2.54 -1.23 11.92
CA PRO A 33 1.50 -1.57 12.89
C PRO A 33 1.46 -0.67 14.15
N ALA A 34 2.40 0.29 14.29
CA ALA A 34 2.59 1.04 15.53
C ALA A 34 1.52 2.13 15.76
N HIS A 35 1.06 2.80 14.69
CA HIS A 35 -0.01 3.81 14.72
C HIS A 35 0.16 4.92 15.78
N ALA A 36 1.39 5.37 16.02
CA ALA A 36 1.68 6.46 16.96
C ALA A 36 1.32 7.83 16.35
N LEU A 37 0.04 8.02 16.00
CA LEU A 37 -0.51 9.20 15.32
C LEU A 37 -0.08 10.55 15.93
N PRO A 38 -0.03 10.74 17.27
CA PRO A 38 0.38 12.01 17.85
C PRO A 38 1.77 12.48 17.42
N LEU A 39 2.67 11.55 17.04
CA LEU A 39 4.02 11.87 16.58
C LEU A 39 4.06 12.60 15.22
N LEU A 40 2.98 12.53 14.44
CA LEU A 40 2.87 13.31 13.19
C LEU A 40 2.92 14.82 13.46
N VAL A 41 2.35 15.26 14.59
CA VAL A 41 2.31 16.69 14.93
C VAL A 41 3.71 17.28 15.12
N PRO A 42 4.56 16.80 16.05
CA PRO A 42 5.93 17.30 16.16
C PRO A 42 6.75 17.03 14.90
N ALA A 43 6.51 15.93 14.17
CA ALA A 43 7.25 15.60 12.96
C ALA A 43 7.04 16.64 11.85
N PHE A 44 5.80 16.90 11.46
CA PHE A 44 5.51 17.83 10.36
C PHE A 44 5.61 19.30 10.77
N THR A 45 5.26 19.65 11.99
CA THR A 45 5.52 21.00 12.54
C THR A 45 7.02 21.29 12.58
N GLY A 46 7.84 20.36 13.08
CA GLY A 46 9.29 20.50 13.16
C GLY A 46 9.96 20.59 11.79
N LEU A 47 9.52 19.76 10.82
CA LEU A 47 10.00 19.86 9.45
C LEU A 47 9.69 21.23 8.84
N LEU A 48 8.48 21.75 9.05
CA LEU A 48 8.10 23.05 8.53
C LEU A 48 8.95 24.18 9.14
N TRP A 49 9.30 24.10 10.44
CA TRP A 49 10.25 25.02 11.06
C TRP A 49 11.65 24.93 10.47
N LEU A 50 12.16 23.71 10.21
CA LEU A 50 13.46 23.49 9.56
C LEU A 50 13.51 24.12 8.16
N ILE A 51 12.42 23.97 7.38
CA ILE A 51 12.29 24.57 6.05
C ILE A 51 12.21 26.09 6.15
N ALA A 52 11.41 26.63 7.08
CA ALA A 52 11.23 28.07 7.29
C ALA A 52 12.53 28.78 7.72
N ALA A 53 13.36 28.10 8.51
CA ALA A 53 14.64 28.61 8.98
C ALA A 53 15.82 28.34 8.01
N ALA A 54 15.57 27.71 6.87
CA ALA A 54 16.62 27.40 5.89
C ALA A 54 17.12 28.70 5.22
N PRO A 55 18.45 28.91 5.08
CA PRO A 55 19.00 30.12 4.44
C PRO A 55 19.02 30.03 2.90
N SER A 56 18.79 28.84 2.33
CA SER A 56 18.82 28.62 0.88
C SER A 56 17.97 27.43 0.47
N PRO A 57 17.58 27.32 -0.83
CA PRO A 57 16.83 26.18 -1.35
C PRO A 57 17.57 24.84 -1.12
N ARG A 58 18.89 24.84 -1.21
CA ARG A 58 19.72 23.66 -0.96
C ARG A 58 19.59 23.19 0.50
N ARG A 59 19.57 24.10 1.47
CA ARG A 59 19.40 23.78 2.89
C ARG A 59 17.98 23.30 3.19
N ALA A 60 16.97 23.88 2.54
CA ALA A 60 15.62 23.39 2.61
C ALA A 60 15.50 21.96 2.06
N ALA A 61 16.11 21.70 0.90
CA ALA A 61 16.20 20.36 0.31
C ALA A 61 16.83 19.35 1.27
N LEU A 62 17.95 19.70 1.90
CA LEU A 62 18.63 18.84 2.87
C LEU A 62 17.75 18.55 4.10
N SER A 63 16.99 19.53 4.58
CA SER A 63 16.03 19.29 5.69
C SER A 63 14.95 18.29 5.30
N GLY A 64 14.37 18.43 4.10
CA GLY A 64 13.41 17.48 3.55
C GLY A 64 14.02 16.10 3.29
N TRP A 65 15.26 16.06 2.78
CA TRP A 65 15.96 14.81 2.50
C TRP A 65 16.27 14.03 3.78
N TRP A 66 16.82 14.67 4.82
CA TRP A 66 17.10 14.01 6.09
C TRP A 66 15.82 13.50 6.77
N PHE A 67 14.75 14.29 6.71
CA PHE A 67 13.43 13.83 7.17
C PHE A 67 12.96 12.60 6.39
N GLY A 68 12.99 12.68 5.06
CA GLY A 68 12.61 11.56 4.19
C GLY A 68 13.47 10.33 4.42
N PHE A 69 14.79 10.51 4.58
CA PHE A 69 15.70 9.42 4.84
C PHE A 69 15.38 8.70 6.16
N GLY A 70 15.16 9.45 7.25
CA GLY A 70 14.73 8.88 8.53
C GLY A 70 13.39 8.16 8.42
N HIS A 71 12.43 8.78 7.71
CA HIS A 71 11.10 8.22 7.51
C HIS A 71 11.16 6.88 6.75
N PHE A 72 11.82 6.85 5.59
CA PHE A 72 11.87 5.63 4.78
C PHE A 72 12.80 4.57 5.36
N LEU A 73 13.88 4.95 6.03
CA LEU A 73 14.74 3.99 6.72
C LEU A 73 13.96 3.23 7.80
N ALA A 74 13.17 3.95 8.61
CA ALA A 74 12.35 3.34 9.64
C ALA A 74 11.11 2.63 9.10
N ALA A 75 10.52 3.10 7.98
CA ALA A 75 9.30 2.54 7.42
C ALA A 75 9.54 1.37 6.45
N CYS A 76 10.73 1.31 5.78
CA CYS A 76 11.05 0.32 4.75
C CYS A 76 12.17 -0.65 5.15
N TYR A 77 12.61 -0.70 6.42
CA TYR A 77 13.69 -1.61 6.86
C TYR A 77 13.43 -3.08 6.49
N TRP A 78 12.17 -3.47 6.41
CA TRP A 78 11.72 -4.80 6.06
C TRP A 78 12.10 -5.24 4.64
N VAL A 79 12.42 -4.31 3.75
CA VAL A 79 12.91 -4.63 2.38
C VAL A 79 14.20 -5.44 2.46
N GLY A 80 15.02 -5.22 3.48
CA GLY A 80 16.23 -6.01 3.74
C GLY A 80 15.95 -7.49 3.98
N ALA A 81 14.77 -7.85 4.51
CA ALA A 81 14.40 -9.24 4.77
C ALA A 81 14.36 -10.08 3.49
N ALA A 82 13.99 -9.49 2.35
CA ALA A 82 13.99 -10.18 1.06
C ALA A 82 15.40 -10.67 0.66
N LEU A 83 16.44 -9.94 1.03
CA LEU A 83 17.84 -10.29 0.75
C LEU A 83 18.39 -11.35 1.71
N LEU A 84 17.73 -11.56 2.83
CA LEU A 84 18.07 -12.59 3.81
C LEU A 84 17.42 -13.96 3.51
N THR A 85 16.62 -14.06 2.46
CA THR A 85 16.07 -15.36 2.01
C THR A 85 17.12 -16.27 1.33
N ASP A 86 18.20 -15.68 0.80
CA ASP A 86 19.40 -16.40 0.32
C ASP A 86 20.63 -15.67 0.90
N PRO A 87 20.93 -15.89 2.22
CA PRO A 87 21.90 -15.07 2.94
C PRO A 87 23.32 -15.24 2.42
N ASP A 88 23.69 -16.41 1.90
CA ASP A 88 25.02 -16.68 1.37
C ASP A 88 25.36 -15.78 0.18
N LYS A 89 24.35 -15.39 -0.61
CA LYS A 89 24.54 -14.53 -1.77
C LYS A 89 24.30 -13.07 -1.50
N PHE A 90 23.27 -12.74 -0.70
CA PHE A 90 22.72 -11.38 -0.67
C PHE A 90 22.73 -10.70 0.70
N ALA A 91 23.12 -11.38 1.80
CA ALA A 91 23.06 -10.77 3.13
C ALA A 91 23.87 -9.47 3.23
N TRP A 92 25.03 -9.41 2.57
CA TRP A 92 25.88 -8.22 2.53
C TRP A 92 25.21 -7.00 1.90
N LEU A 93 24.23 -7.23 1.01
CA LEU A 93 23.51 -6.18 0.30
C LEU A 93 22.29 -5.68 1.10
N ALA A 94 21.83 -6.39 2.14
CA ALA A 94 20.59 -6.07 2.86
C ALA A 94 20.62 -4.63 3.44
N VAL A 95 21.67 -4.26 4.14
CA VAL A 95 21.81 -2.91 4.71
C VAL A 95 22.04 -1.85 3.62
N PRO A 96 22.97 -2.01 2.67
CA PRO A 96 23.14 -1.07 1.56
C PRO A 96 21.87 -0.84 0.73
N ALA A 97 21.09 -1.89 0.45
CA ALA A 97 19.86 -1.77 -0.33
C ALA A 97 18.79 -0.95 0.40
N VAL A 98 18.59 -1.17 1.71
CA VAL A 98 17.66 -0.39 2.52
C VAL A 98 18.09 1.08 2.61
N ILE A 99 19.39 1.33 2.82
CA ILE A 99 19.95 2.69 2.85
C ILE A 99 19.75 3.37 1.49
N GLY A 100 20.12 2.69 0.39
CA GLY A 100 20.00 3.22 -0.97
C GLY A 100 18.56 3.52 -1.37
N LEU A 101 17.64 2.59 -1.09
CA LEU A 101 16.21 2.80 -1.31
C LEU A 101 15.70 4.01 -0.52
N SER A 102 16.01 4.08 0.77
CA SER A 102 15.57 5.17 1.64
C SER A 102 16.15 6.52 1.20
N ALA A 103 17.40 6.56 0.80
CA ALA A 103 18.06 7.76 0.28
C ALA A 103 17.43 8.23 -1.04
N GLY A 104 17.11 7.31 -1.95
CA GLY A 104 16.41 7.62 -3.19
C GLY A 104 14.98 8.13 -2.95
N LEU A 105 14.22 7.46 -2.10
CA LEU A 105 12.86 7.89 -1.76
C LEU A 105 12.84 9.24 -1.01
N ALA A 106 13.90 9.59 -0.27
CA ALA A 106 14.05 10.87 0.41
C ALA A 106 14.11 12.08 -0.54
N LEU A 107 14.32 11.87 -1.84
CA LEU A 107 14.27 12.93 -2.84
C LEU A 107 12.87 13.54 -2.98
N PHE A 108 11.81 12.79 -2.72
CA PHE A 108 10.43 13.30 -2.79
C PHE A 108 10.12 14.30 -1.67
N PRO A 109 10.38 14.03 -0.37
CA PRO A 109 10.33 15.04 0.68
C PRO A 109 11.27 16.22 0.46
N ALA A 110 12.47 16.00 -0.11
CA ALA A 110 13.39 17.09 -0.48
C ALA A 110 12.75 18.02 -1.52
N LEU A 111 12.12 17.46 -2.56
CA LEU A 111 11.39 18.23 -3.57
C LEU A 111 10.26 19.05 -2.93
N ALA A 112 9.45 18.44 -2.07
CA ALA A 112 8.39 19.15 -1.36
C ALA A 112 8.96 20.32 -0.53
N ALA A 113 10.07 20.12 0.18
CA ALA A 113 10.72 21.16 0.97
C ALA A 113 11.24 22.33 0.11
N VAL A 114 11.79 22.06 -1.07
CA VAL A 114 12.22 23.09 -2.04
C VAL A 114 11.02 23.90 -2.52
N LEU A 115 9.92 23.25 -2.91
CA LEU A 115 8.71 23.90 -3.37
C LEU A 115 8.12 24.84 -2.30
N VAL A 116 8.10 24.40 -1.05
CA VAL A 116 7.67 25.24 0.09
C VAL A 116 8.58 26.45 0.26
N PHE A 117 9.89 26.25 0.29
CA PHE A 117 10.88 27.32 0.46
C PHE A 117 10.79 28.35 -0.67
N THR A 118 10.75 27.91 -1.92
CA THR A 118 10.73 28.79 -3.10
C THR A 118 9.41 29.52 -3.27
N SER A 119 8.32 29.01 -2.69
CA SER A 119 7.04 29.69 -2.69
C SER A 119 7.07 31.03 -1.95
N LYS A 120 8.03 31.22 -1.05
CA LYS A 120 8.17 32.41 -0.18
C LYS A 120 6.92 32.73 0.64
N ARG A 121 5.99 31.79 0.79
CA ARG A 121 4.76 31.97 1.56
C ARG A 121 5.05 31.89 3.06
N THR A 122 4.23 32.58 3.83
CA THR A 122 4.27 32.62 5.30
C THR A 122 2.89 32.26 5.86
N GLY A 123 2.79 32.06 7.15
CA GLY A 123 1.53 31.84 7.81
C GLY A 123 0.74 30.66 7.26
N PHE A 124 -0.56 30.78 7.23
CA PHE A 124 -1.48 29.75 6.74
C PHE A 124 -1.16 29.29 5.29
N SER A 125 -0.79 30.24 4.43
CA SER A 125 -0.45 29.92 3.04
C SER A 125 0.74 28.96 2.95
N ARG A 126 1.75 29.10 3.84
CA ARG A 126 2.90 28.16 3.89
C ARG A 126 2.47 26.76 4.29
N VAL A 127 1.58 26.62 5.29
CA VAL A 127 1.07 25.32 5.74
C VAL A 127 0.29 24.63 4.63
N VAL A 128 -0.54 25.36 3.89
CA VAL A 128 -1.30 24.81 2.75
C VAL A 128 -0.35 24.38 1.62
N VAL A 129 0.60 25.25 1.23
CA VAL A 129 1.59 24.90 0.21
C VAL A 129 2.39 23.67 0.61
N PHE A 130 2.74 23.53 1.90
CA PHE A 130 3.45 22.36 2.40
C PHE A 130 2.62 21.07 2.26
N ALA A 131 1.35 21.10 2.67
CA ALA A 131 0.46 19.94 2.53
C ALA A 131 0.26 19.57 1.04
N VAL A 132 0.08 20.57 0.16
CA VAL A 132 -0.02 20.34 -1.29
C VAL A 132 1.25 19.76 -1.86
N ALA A 133 2.42 20.34 -1.57
CA ALA A 133 3.70 19.89 -2.11
C ALA A 133 4.05 18.48 -1.64
N TRP A 134 3.77 18.15 -0.38
CA TRP A 134 3.97 16.80 0.14
C TRP A 134 3.07 15.78 -0.54
N THR A 135 1.76 16.06 -0.63
CA THR A 135 0.79 15.17 -1.25
C THR A 135 1.11 14.95 -2.74
N ALA A 136 1.50 16.01 -3.45
CA ALA A 136 1.95 15.90 -4.83
C ALA A 136 3.23 15.05 -4.96
N ALA A 137 4.15 15.16 -4.01
CA ALA A 137 5.37 14.34 -3.98
C ALA A 137 5.05 12.86 -3.66
N GLU A 138 4.10 12.57 -2.75
CA GLU A 138 3.60 11.22 -2.51
C GLU A 138 2.93 10.62 -3.75
N TRP A 139 2.09 11.41 -4.41
CA TRP A 139 1.43 10.99 -5.65
C TRP A 139 2.45 10.71 -6.76
N LEU A 140 3.40 11.62 -6.96
CA LEU A 140 4.48 11.43 -7.93
C LEU A 140 5.27 10.14 -7.66
N ARG A 141 5.65 9.89 -6.39
CA ARG A 141 6.33 8.67 -5.96
C ARG A 141 5.52 7.40 -6.26
N GLY A 142 4.21 7.47 -6.20
CA GLY A 142 3.32 6.35 -6.54
C GLY A 142 3.16 6.11 -8.05
N HIS A 143 3.57 7.06 -8.92
CA HIS A 143 3.26 7.02 -10.36
C HIS A 143 4.47 7.01 -11.28
N ILE A 144 5.61 7.61 -10.91
CA ILE A 144 6.79 7.64 -11.78
C ILE A 144 7.61 6.36 -11.66
N LEU A 145 8.36 6.03 -12.69
CA LEU A 145 9.12 4.79 -12.82
C LEU A 145 8.16 3.58 -12.68
N SER A 146 8.43 2.67 -11.75
CA SER A 146 7.51 1.57 -11.43
C SER A 146 6.46 1.95 -10.38
N GLY A 147 6.58 3.12 -9.76
CA GLY A 147 5.77 3.55 -8.63
C GLY A 147 6.13 2.82 -7.32
N PHE A 148 6.06 3.55 -6.20
CA PHE A 148 6.20 2.98 -4.85
C PHE A 148 5.24 3.68 -3.88
N PRO A 149 3.93 3.41 -3.94
CA PRO A 149 2.92 4.05 -3.08
C PRO A 149 2.81 3.39 -1.69
N MET A 150 3.91 2.84 -1.16
CA MET A 150 3.98 2.35 0.21
C MET A 150 4.24 3.50 1.19
N ASN A 151 3.76 3.34 2.43
CA ASN A 151 4.04 4.28 3.52
C ASN A 151 3.57 5.71 3.24
N LEU A 152 2.39 5.84 2.62
CA LEU A 152 1.68 7.11 2.49
C LEU A 152 1.19 7.56 3.88
N ILE A 153 1.27 8.85 4.18
CA ILE A 153 0.86 9.35 5.51
C ILE A 153 -0.62 9.07 5.82
N GLY A 154 -1.48 9.05 4.82
CA GLY A 154 -2.89 8.67 4.99
C GLY A 154 -3.09 7.24 5.52
N THR A 155 -2.13 6.33 5.30
CA THR A 155 -2.22 4.95 5.84
C THR A 155 -2.09 4.88 7.36
N SER A 156 -1.60 5.93 8.02
CA SER A 156 -1.52 6.01 9.47
C SER A 156 -2.91 5.88 10.13
N TRP A 157 -3.97 6.31 9.44
CA TRP A 157 -5.34 6.26 9.93
C TRP A 157 -6.03 4.90 9.82
N THR A 158 -5.35 3.87 9.34
CA THR A 158 -5.94 2.53 9.24
C THR A 158 -6.26 1.88 10.60
N VAL A 159 -5.85 2.48 11.69
CA VAL A 159 -6.29 2.17 13.05
C VAL A 159 -7.75 2.58 13.31
N SER A 160 -8.30 3.53 12.55
CA SER A 160 -9.65 4.07 12.73
C SER A 160 -10.53 3.79 11.52
N GLU A 161 -11.52 2.92 11.67
CA GLU A 161 -12.48 2.61 10.61
C GLU A 161 -13.27 3.85 10.16
N GLY A 162 -13.61 4.76 11.07
CA GLY A 162 -14.28 6.01 10.72
C GLY A 162 -13.41 6.92 9.84
N MET A 163 -12.12 7.07 10.18
CA MET A 163 -11.22 7.95 9.40
C MET A 163 -10.97 7.44 7.99
N ILE A 164 -10.79 6.14 7.81
CA ILE A 164 -10.53 5.57 6.47
C ILE A 164 -11.72 5.69 5.52
N GLN A 165 -12.93 6.01 6.01
CA GLN A 165 -14.06 6.23 5.10
C GLN A 165 -13.85 7.43 4.16
N MET A 166 -13.00 8.39 4.52
CA MET A 166 -12.64 9.50 3.66
C MET A 166 -12.01 9.04 2.33
N VAL A 167 -11.29 7.90 2.32
CA VAL A 167 -10.65 7.42 1.09
C VAL A 167 -11.66 7.04 0.00
N ALA A 168 -12.90 6.72 0.37
CA ALA A 168 -13.98 6.52 -0.59
C ALA A 168 -14.33 7.79 -1.39
N VAL A 169 -13.93 8.97 -0.90
CA VAL A 169 -14.18 10.25 -1.55
C VAL A 169 -12.94 10.78 -2.26
N THR A 170 -11.80 10.82 -1.58
CA THR A 170 -10.59 11.49 -2.07
C THR A 170 -9.38 10.56 -2.24
N GLY A 171 -9.57 9.25 -2.06
CA GLY A 171 -8.46 8.30 -2.04
C GLY A 171 -7.51 8.51 -0.85
N VAL A 172 -6.53 7.65 -0.75
CA VAL A 172 -5.52 7.71 0.33
C VAL A 172 -4.67 8.98 0.28
N TYR A 173 -4.44 9.55 -0.91
CA TYR A 173 -3.68 10.79 -1.07
C TYR A 173 -4.43 12.00 -0.48
N GLY A 174 -5.76 12.06 -0.64
CA GLY A 174 -6.56 13.10 0.01
C GLY A 174 -6.55 12.99 1.53
N LEU A 175 -6.55 11.77 2.07
CA LEU A 175 -6.38 11.55 3.50
C LEU A 175 -4.97 11.95 3.97
N SER A 176 -3.92 11.70 3.18
CA SER A 176 -2.57 12.25 3.42
C SER A 176 -2.57 13.76 3.49
N PHE A 177 -3.22 14.43 2.52
CA PHE A 177 -3.31 15.90 2.47
C PHE A 177 -3.88 16.50 3.75
N VAL A 178 -5.04 16.04 4.18
CA VAL A 178 -5.70 16.54 5.39
C VAL A 178 -4.87 16.25 6.63
N THR A 179 -4.25 15.08 6.71
CA THR A 179 -3.39 14.69 7.82
C THR A 179 -2.18 15.61 7.96
N ILE A 180 -1.49 15.90 6.86
CA ILE A 180 -0.32 16.76 6.84
C ILE A 180 -0.71 18.20 7.14
N LEU A 181 -1.82 18.68 6.58
CA LEU A 181 -2.36 20.01 6.86
C LEU A 181 -2.64 20.18 8.35
N ALA A 182 -3.28 19.18 8.97
CA ALA A 182 -3.58 19.21 10.40
C ALA A 182 -2.31 19.11 11.27
N ALA A 183 -1.37 18.21 10.93
CA ALA A 183 -0.14 17.99 11.68
C ALA A 183 0.84 19.18 11.59
N ALA A 184 0.83 19.92 10.49
CA ALA A 184 1.67 21.10 10.30
C ALA A 184 1.02 22.41 10.81
N ALA A 185 -0.30 22.45 11.03
CA ALA A 185 -1.03 23.65 11.47
C ALA A 185 -0.49 24.28 12.76
N PRO A 186 0.02 23.52 13.77
CA PRO A 186 0.60 24.12 14.97
C PRO A 186 1.82 25.01 14.71
N ALA A 187 2.52 24.87 13.57
CA ALA A 187 3.61 25.77 13.21
C ALA A 187 3.17 27.24 13.14
N LEU A 188 1.90 27.50 12.84
CA LEU A 188 1.33 28.86 12.79
C LEU A 188 1.41 29.60 14.13
N VAL A 189 1.39 28.90 15.24
CA VAL A 189 1.45 29.51 16.58
C VAL A 189 2.80 30.19 16.83
N THR A 190 3.83 29.86 16.04
CA THR A 190 5.20 30.36 16.22
C THR A 190 5.55 31.53 15.30
N GLU A 191 4.77 31.80 14.25
CA GLU A 191 5.03 32.88 13.29
C GLU A 191 4.60 34.27 13.77
N GLN A 192 4.22 34.43 15.03
CA GLN A 192 3.48 35.58 15.61
C GLN A 192 4.31 36.82 15.93
N ARG A 193 5.60 36.92 15.58
CA ARG A 193 6.42 38.05 16.00
C ARG A 193 6.14 39.39 15.28
N VAL A 194 5.29 39.43 14.25
CA VAL A 194 5.15 40.63 13.39
C VAL A 194 3.92 41.47 13.71
N ASP A 195 2.84 40.92 14.30
CA ASP A 195 1.64 41.71 14.57
C ASP A 195 1.00 41.43 15.94
N ALA A 196 0.66 42.50 16.67
CA ALA A 196 0.14 42.51 18.04
C ALA A 196 -1.26 41.89 18.27
N THR A 197 -1.80 41.13 17.31
CA THR A 197 -3.11 40.48 17.43
C THR A 197 -2.98 39.00 17.76
N MET A 198 -2.51 38.69 18.96
CA MET A 198 -2.27 37.34 19.48
C MET A 198 -3.47 36.37 19.43
N VAL A 199 -4.66 36.80 19.11
CA VAL A 199 -5.91 36.05 19.35
C VAL A 199 -6.30 35.09 18.21
N LYS A 200 -5.68 35.15 17.04
CA LYS A 200 -6.23 34.45 15.86
C LYS A 200 -5.54 33.12 15.45
N HIS A 201 -4.33 32.86 15.88
CA HIS A 201 -3.51 31.75 15.28
C HIS A 201 -3.83 30.35 15.80
N TRP A 202 -4.33 30.18 17.02
CA TRP A 202 -4.83 28.92 17.52
C TRP A 202 -6.10 28.41 16.81
N ARG A 203 -6.84 29.34 16.15
CA ARG A 203 -8.07 29.01 15.40
C ARG A 203 -7.82 28.02 14.28
N VAL A 204 -6.68 28.07 13.60
CA VAL A 204 -6.38 27.14 12.50
C VAL A 204 -6.11 25.74 13.03
N PRO A 205 -5.23 25.50 14.02
CA PRO A 205 -5.12 24.17 14.64
C PRO A 205 -6.46 23.65 15.19
N ALA A 206 -7.26 24.48 15.84
CA ALA A 206 -8.59 24.10 16.32
C ALA A 206 -9.55 23.74 15.18
N LEU A 207 -9.52 24.50 14.07
CA LEU A 207 -10.29 24.18 12.87
C LEU A 207 -9.86 22.83 12.28
N MET A 208 -8.57 22.54 12.26
CA MET A 208 -8.08 21.25 11.74
C MET A 208 -8.53 20.08 12.62
N ILE A 209 -8.54 20.25 13.94
CA ILE A 209 -9.13 19.27 14.86
C ILE A 209 -10.61 19.06 14.55
N ALA A 210 -11.36 20.17 14.34
CA ALA A 210 -12.78 20.09 13.98
C ALA A 210 -12.99 19.39 12.62
N VAL A 211 -12.12 19.64 11.63
CA VAL A 211 -12.16 18.96 10.32
C VAL A 211 -11.90 17.46 10.48
N LEU A 212 -10.87 17.05 11.24
CA LEU A 212 -10.60 15.63 11.50
C LEU A 212 -11.77 14.98 12.25
N ALA A 213 -12.36 15.67 13.23
CA ALA A 213 -13.55 15.20 13.95
C ALA A 213 -14.75 15.04 13.00
N ALA A 214 -14.99 16.00 12.11
CA ALA A 214 -16.06 15.94 11.12
C ALA A 214 -15.88 14.77 10.14
N ILE A 215 -14.65 14.51 9.68
CA ILE A 215 -14.32 13.36 8.85
C ILE A 215 -14.60 12.07 9.60
N TRP A 216 -14.16 11.96 10.85
CA TRP A 216 -14.37 10.79 11.68
C TRP A 216 -15.87 10.55 11.96
N ILE A 217 -16.63 11.61 12.30
CA ILE A 217 -18.08 11.53 12.51
C ILE A 217 -18.78 11.08 11.21
N GLY A 218 -18.49 11.72 10.09
CA GLY A 218 -19.07 11.36 8.78
C GLY A 218 -18.78 9.92 8.40
N GLY A 219 -17.54 9.46 8.62
CA GLY A 219 -17.16 8.07 8.42
C GLY A 219 -17.88 7.11 9.36
N THR A 220 -18.05 7.47 10.62
CA THR A 220 -18.79 6.66 11.60
C THR A 220 -20.27 6.57 11.23
N VAL A 221 -20.88 7.66 10.76
CA VAL A 221 -22.24 7.66 10.22
C VAL A 221 -22.34 6.74 9.01
N ARG A 222 -21.39 6.80 8.06
CA ARG A 222 -21.35 5.89 6.91
C ARG A 222 -21.31 4.42 7.34
N LEU A 223 -20.49 4.09 8.35
CA LEU A 223 -20.38 2.75 8.91
C LEU A 223 -21.69 2.29 9.60
N ALA A 224 -22.41 3.19 10.23
CA ALA A 224 -23.69 2.88 10.91
C ALA A 224 -24.85 2.68 9.92
N VAL A 225 -24.86 3.46 8.83
CA VAL A 225 -25.95 3.41 7.83
C VAL A 225 -25.76 2.26 6.84
N GLN A 226 -24.50 1.94 6.49
CA GLN A 226 -24.21 0.92 5.49
C GLN A 226 -23.84 -0.41 6.16
N ASN A 227 -24.59 -1.46 5.82
CA ASN A 227 -24.34 -2.81 6.31
C ASN A 227 -24.38 -3.80 5.13
N PRO A 228 -23.28 -4.00 4.40
CA PRO A 228 -23.22 -4.90 3.27
C PRO A 228 -23.50 -6.34 3.73
N SER A 229 -24.55 -6.95 3.15
CA SER A 229 -24.92 -8.34 3.41
C SER A 229 -23.92 -9.29 2.73
N ALA A 230 -23.87 -10.52 3.18
CA ALA A 230 -23.17 -11.59 2.48
C ALA A 230 -23.95 -12.02 1.22
N LEU A 231 -23.22 -12.51 0.22
CA LEU A 231 -23.81 -13.18 -0.94
C LEU A 231 -24.23 -14.58 -0.53
N GLU A 232 -25.49 -14.92 -0.81
CA GLU A 232 -26.05 -16.24 -0.50
C GLU A 232 -25.33 -17.35 -1.28
N GLY A 233 -25.12 -18.48 -0.65
CA GLY A 233 -24.50 -19.67 -1.26
C GLY A 233 -22.98 -19.58 -1.45
N ILE A 234 -22.36 -18.42 -1.26
CA ILE A 234 -20.91 -18.26 -1.43
C ILE A 234 -20.21 -18.33 -0.07
N LYS A 235 -19.48 -19.44 0.13
CA LYS A 235 -18.68 -19.70 1.33
C LYS A 235 -17.24 -19.97 0.91
N LEU A 236 -16.32 -19.07 1.28
CA LEU A 236 -14.92 -19.12 0.90
C LEU A 236 -14.10 -19.84 1.96
N LEU A 237 -13.14 -20.66 1.53
CA LEU A 237 -12.05 -21.20 2.33
C LEU A 237 -10.72 -20.57 1.89
N ILE A 238 -10.12 -19.78 2.72
CA ILE A 238 -8.80 -19.20 2.48
C ILE A 238 -7.75 -20.04 3.24
N VAL A 239 -6.74 -20.54 2.53
CA VAL A 239 -5.72 -21.42 3.09
C VAL A 239 -4.42 -20.64 3.27
N GLN A 240 -3.93 -20.55 4.50
CA GLN A 240 -2.63 -19.99 4.86
C GLN A 240 -1.72 -21.12 5.35
N ALA A 241 -0.91 -21.66 4.44
CA ALA A 241 -0.09 -22.83 4.74
C ALA A 241 1.21 -22.48 5.49
N ASN A 242 1.55 -21.21 5.59
CA ASN A 242 2.75 -20.72 6.28
C ASN A 242 4.02 -21.46 5.88
N ILE A 243 4.27 -21.54 4.56
CA ILE A 243 5.48 -22.17 4.00
C ILE A 243 6.64 -21.18 4.10
N PRO A 244 7.73 -21.49 4.81
CA PRO A 244 8.92 -20.65 4.86
C PRO A 244 9.46 -20.35 3.46
N GLN A 245 9.88 -19.09 3.24
CA GLN A 245 10.30 -18.63 1.91
C GLN A 245 11.51 -19.39 1.37
N GLU A 246 12.43 -19.79 2.23
CA GLU A 246 13.63 -20.54 1.90
C GLU A 246 13.30 -21.95 1.36
N LEU A 247 12.23 -22.57 1.84
CA LEU A 247 11.79 -23.90 1.44
C LEU A 247 10.96 -23.90 0.16
N LYS A 248 10.29 -22.79 -0.14
CA LYS A 248 9.32 -22.70 -1.24
C LYS A 248 9.92 -23.06 -2.60
N TRP A 249 11.19 -22.74 -2.82
CA TRP A 249 11.88 -22.93 -4.09
C TRP A 249 12.83 -24.13 -4.12
N ARG A 250 13.04 -24.79 -3.01
CA ARG A 250 13.87 -25.99 -2.94
C ARG A 250 13.16 -27.17 -3.61
N ALA A 251 13.88 -27.87 -4.48
CA ALA A 251 13.31 -28.97 -5.27
C ALA A 251 12.73 -30.10 -4.41
N ASP A 252 13.36 -30.37 -3.24
CA ASP A 252 12.95 -31.39 -2.29
C ASP A 252 11.71 -30.97 -1.45
N ALA A 253 11.44 -29.66 -1.31
CA ALA A 253 10.37 -29.14 -0.48
C ALA A 253 9.10 -28.71 -1.26
N ARG A 254 9.20 -28.45 -2.57
CA ARG A 254 8.08 -27.96 -3.41
C ARG A 254 6.85 -28.86 -3.36
N GLN A 255 7.04 -30.16 -3.47
CA GLN A 255 5.94 -31.12 -3.45
C GLN A 255 5.29 -31.20 -2.07
N ALA A 256 6.09 -31.14 -0.99
CA ALA A 256 5.59 -31.12 0.38
C ALA A 256 4.75 -29.86 0.64
N ALA A 257 5.18 -28.70 0.13
CA ALA A 257 4.43 -27.45 0.23
C ALA A 257 3.06 -27.55 -0.45
N MET A 258 2.98 -28.08 -1.67
CA MET A 258 1.71 -28.31 -2.36
C MET A 258 0.81 -29.30 -1.61
N LYS A 259 1.36 -30.45 -1.19
CA LYS A 259 0.63 -31.45 -0.40
C LYS A 259 0.09 -30.87 0.90
N LYS A 260 0.80 -29.90 1.50
CA LYS A 260 0.32 -29.21 2.70
C LYS A 260 -0.96 -28.40 2.43
N HIS A 261 -0.99 -27.62 1.34
CA HIS A 261 -2.20 -26.89 0.93
C HIS A 261 -3.37 -27.85 0.69
N MET A 262 -3.13 -28.94 -0.05
CA MET A 262 -4.13 -29.98 -0.31
C MET A 262 -4.67 -30.59 0.99
N ARG A 263 -3.78 -31.03 1.88
CA ARG A 263 -4.17 -31.61 3.17
C ARG A 263 -5.02 -30.66 4.01
N MET A 264 -4.64 -29.37 4.06
CA MET A 264 -5.38 -28.35 4.82
C MET A 264 -6.77 -28.12 4.21
N THR A 265 -6.87 -28.17 2.88
CA THR A 265 -8.15 -28.04 2.18
C THR A 265 -9.05 -29.24 2.43
N LEU A 266 -8.52 -30.47 2.26
CA LEU A 266 -9.28 -31.71 2.41
C LEU A 266 -9.63 -32.04 3.87
N ALA A 267 -8.98 -31.39 4.84
CA ALA A 267 -9.34 -31.51 6.25
C ALA A 267 -10.68 -30.80 6.58
N VAL A 268 -11.17 -29.95 5.68
CA VAL A 268 -12.47 -29.27 5.82
C VAL A 268 -13.57 -30.20 5.26
N PRO A 269 -14.67 -30.41 6.01
CA PRO A 269 -15.73 -31.30 5.55
C PRO A 269 -16.33 -30.84 4.21
N SER A 270 -16.56 -31.81 3.32
CA SER A 270 -17.17 -31.57 2.00
C SER A 270 -18.53 -30.88 2.13
N GLY A 271 -18.86 -29.98 1.20
CA GLY A 271 -20.14 -29.25 1.17
C GLY A 271 -20.23 -28.06 2.16
N THR A 272 -19.21 -27.84 3.02
CA THR A 272 -19.21 -26.70 3.95
C THR A 272 -18.74 -25.41 3.29
N VAL A 273 -17.97 -25.49 2.20
CA VAL A 273 -17.44 -24.36 1.43
C VAL A 273 -17.79 -24.51 -0.05
N SER A 274 -17.94 -23.37 -0.73
CA SER A 274 -18.23 -23.32 -2.16
C SER A 274 -16.99 -23.07 -3.03
N HIS A 275 -15.98 -22.39 -2.48
CA HIS A 275 -14.75 -22.04 -3.21
C HIS A 275 -13.55 -22.07 -2.27
N VAL A 276 -12.39 -22.42 -2.80
CA VAL A 276 -11.11 -22.49 -2.09
C VAL A 276 -10.13 -21.49 -2.70
N ILE A 277 -9.35 -20.83 -1.85
CA ILE A 277 -8.37 -19.83 -2.27
C ILE A 277 -7.02 -20.15 -1.64
N TRP A 278 -6.04 -20.47 -2.49
CA TRP A 278 -4.64 -20.64 -2.12
C TRP A 278 -3.85 -19.38 -2.46
N PRO A 279 -2.74 -19.12 -1.76
CA PRO A 279 -1.96 -17.89 -1.94
C PRO A 279 -1.15 -17.88 -3.24
N GLU A 280 -0.42 -16.78 -3.45
CA GLU A 280 0.54 -16.59 -4.56
C GLU A 280 1.57 -17.70 -4.60
N THR A 281 1.80 -18.24 -5.84
CA THR A 281 2.75 -19.33 -6.08
C THR A 281 2.64 -20.50 -5.07
N ALA A 282 1.42 -20.84 -4.65
CA ALA A 282 1.15 -22.04 -3.87
C ALA A 282 1.51 -23.30 -4.66
N VAL A 283 1.40 -23.21 -5.99
CA VAL A 283 1.81 -24.23 -6.95
C VAL A 283 3.03 -23.73 -7.73
N PRO A 284 4.27 -24.13 -7.38
CA PRO A 284 5.49 -23.67 -8.05
C PRO A 284 5.78 -24.43 -9.36
N TYR A 285 4.73 -24.79 -10.08
CA TYR A 285 4.76 -25.53 -11.35
C TYR A 285 3.80 -24.90 -12.35
N ASP A 286 3.95 -25.27 -13.62
CA ASP A 286 3.10 -24.79 -14.71
C ASP A 286 1.84 -25.66 -14.84
N VAL A 287 0.76 -25.19 -14.24
CA VAL A 287 -0.54 -25.87 -14.27
C VAL A 287 -1.15 -25.86 -15.68
N SER A 288 -0.90 -24.82 -16.47
CA SER A 288 -1.51 -24.66 -17.80
C SER A 288 -1.04 -25.70 -18.81
N ASN A 289 0.13 -26.28 -18.59
CA ASN A 289 0.77 -27.24 -19.48
C ASN A 289 0.87 -28.66 -18.90
N ASP A 290 0.31 -28.92 -17.71
CA ASP A 290 0.32 -30.23 -17.05
C ASP A 290 -1.10 -30.67 -16.66
N PRO A 291 -1.79 -31.44 -17.51
CA PRO A 291 -3.13 -31.96 -17.23
C PRO A 291 -3.20 -32.86 -15.98
N ASN A 292 -2.11 -33.60 -15.66
CA ASN A 292 -2.09 -34.47 -14.48
C ASN A 292 -2.04 -33.62 -13.20
N LEU A 293 -1.29 -32.52 -13.22
CA LEU A 293 -1.24 -31.58 -12.12
C LEU A 293 -2.59 -30.87 -11.97
N ALA A 294 -3.23 -30.47 -13.07
CA ALA A 294 -4.56 -29.87 -13.04
C ALA A 294 -5.62 -30.84 -12.47
N ALA A 295 -5.59 -32.09 -12.87
CA ALA A 295 -6.45 -33.13 -12.32
C ALA A 295 -6.22 -33.36 -10.82
N TRP A 296 -4.97 -33.36 -10.37
CA TRP A 296 -4.66 -33.45 -8.93
C TRP A 296 -5.16 -32.24 -8.16
N LEU A 297 -5.02 -31.03 -8.71
CA LEU A 297 -5.52 -29.79 -8.08
C LEU A 297 -7.05 -29.75 -8.03
N ALA A 298 -7.74 -30.41 -8.95
CA ALA A 298 -9.20 -30.53 -8.96
C ALA A 298 -9.75 -31.14 -7.67
N GLU A 299 -8.98 -32.01 -6.98
CA GLU A 299 -9.39 -32.58 -5.69
C GLU A 299 -9.60 -31.50 -4.60
N ALA A 300 -8.96 -30.34 -4.74
CA ALA A 300 -9.13 -29.20 -3.84
C ALA A 300 -10.31 -28.29 -4.22
N ALA A 301 -10.88 -28.44 -5.41
CA ALA A 301 -12.03 -27.66 -5.85
C ALA A 301 -13.33 -28.31 -5.35
N PRO A 302 -14.19 -27.57 -4.63
CA PRO A 302 -15.51 -28.09 -4.25
C PRO A 302 -16.36 -28.44 -5.47
N GLU A 303 -17.25 -29.40 -5.32
CA GLU A 303 -18.23 -29.73 -6.37
C GLU A 303 -19.08 -28.50 -6.72
N GLY A 304 -19.15 -28.17 -8.02
CA GLY A 304 -19.81 -26.94 -8.50
C GLY A 304 -19.07 -25.64 -8.15
N GLY A 305 -17.90 -25.71 -7.52
CA GLY A 305 -17.09 -24.58 -7.11
C GLY A 305 -15.73 -24.49 -7.81
N LEU A 306 -14.83 -23.69 -7.25
CA LEU A 306 -13.52 -23.42 -7.84
C LEU A 306 -12.42 -23.44 -6.78
N LEU A 307 -11.23 -23.88 -7.20
CA LEU A 307 -9.97 -23.59 -6.55
C LEU A 307 -9.32 -22.39 -7.25
N PHE A 308 -9.05 -21.30 -6.52
CA PHE A 308 -8.18 -20.23 -6.95
C PHE A 308 -6.78 -20.48 -6.40
N THR A 309 -5.76 -20.50 -7.26
CA THR A 309 -4.38 -20.73 -6.84
C THR A 309 -3.37 -19.92 -7.62
N GLY A 310 -2.38 -19.38 -6.93
CA GLY A 310 -1.21 -18.81 -7.57
C GLY A 310 -0.29 -19.92 -8.09
N ALA A 311 0.13 -19.81 -9.36
CA ALA A 311 1.05 -20.74 -9.99
C ALA A 311 1.96 -20.05 -11.01
N LEU A 312 2.97 -20.77 -11.50
CA LEU A 312 3.77 -20.33 -12.63
C LEU A 312 3.06 -20.69 -13.94
N ARG A 313 3.16 -19.82 -14.94
CA ARG A 313 2.73 -20.10 -16.31
C ARG A 313 3.89 -19.85 -17.28
N ARG A 314 4.07 -20.74 -18.24
CA ARG A 314 5.10 -20.67 -19.27
C ARG A 314 4.47 -20.63 -20.66
N ASP A 315 5.18 -20.00 -21.60
CA ASP A 315 4.77 -20.04 -22.99
C ASP A 315 4.91 -21.48 -23.54
N ARG A 316 3.95 -21.88 -24.39
CA ARG A 316 3.99 -23.17 -25.10
C ARG A 316 4.87 -23.13 -26.35
N ASP A 317 5.10 -21.92 -26.88
CA ASP A 317 5.88 -21.77 -28.11
C ASP A 317 7.37 -21.91 -27.83
N SER A 318 7.95 -23.03 -28.31
CA SER A 318 9.38 -23.30 -28.18
C SER A 318 10.25 -22.44 -29.12
N ALA A 319 9.68 -21.77 -30.11
CA ALA A 319 10.37 -20.92 -31.08
C ALA A 319 10.60 -19.47 -30.62
N ALA A 320 9.83 -19.01 -29.64
CA ALA A 320 9.94 -17.66 -29.08
C ALA A 320 10.85 -17.61 -27.83
N PRO A 321 11.36 -16.44 -27.41
CA PRO A 321 12.03 -16.30 -26.12
C PRO A 321 11.12 -16.81 -25.00
N ARG A 322 11.60 -17.72 -24.17
CA ARG A 322 10.82 -18.34 -23.09
C ARG A 322 10.27 -17.27 -22.16
N ARG A 323 8.95 -17.10 -22.14
CA ARG A 323 8.24 -16.20 -21.21
C ARG A 323 7.77 -16.96 -19.99
N LEU A 324 7.85 -16.31 -18.84
CA LEU A 324 7.41 -16.83 -17.54
C LEU A 324 6.53 -15.79 -16.87
N TRP A 325 5.34 -16.20 -16.43
CA TRP A 325 4.43 -15.33 -15.69
C TRP A 325 4.17 -15.86 -14.28
N ASN A 326 3.99 -14.95 -13.36
CA ASN A 326 3.39 -15.19 -12.06
C ASN A 326 1.87 -15.08 -12.26
N SER A 327 1.14 -16.17 -12.10
CA SER A 327 -0.26 -16.24 -12.54
C SER A 327 -1.20 -16.69 -11.42
N LEU A 328 -2.46 -16.27 -11.51
CA LEU A 328 -3.59 -16.79 -10.75
C LEU A 328 -4.46 -17.63 -11.69
N HIS A 329 -4.79 -18.85 -11.27
CA HIS A 329 -5.70 -19.75 -11.99
C HIS A 329 -6.96 -20.01 -11.18
N ALA A 330 -8.10 -20.12 -11.87
CA ALA A 330 -9.34 -20.66 -11.34
C ALA A 330 -9.57 -22.04 -11.96
N ILE A 331 -9.60 -23.08 -11.14
CA ILE A 331 -9.67 -24.50 -11.54
C ILE A 331 -10.96 -25.08 -10.99
N ASP A 332 -11.75 -25.78 -11.79
CA ASP A 332 -12.94 -26.48 -11.32
C ASP A 332 -12.67 -27.93 -10.90
N ALA A 333 -13.68 -28.61 -10.39
CA ALA A 333 -13.61 -30.00 -9.94
C ALA A 333 -13.32 -31.03 -11.08
N THR A 334 -13.33 -30.60 -12.35
CA THR A 334 -12.91 -31.43 -13.49
C THR A 334 -11.45 -31.22 -13.89
N GLY A 335 -10.76 -30.28 -13.24
CA GLY A 335 -9.41 -29.85 -13.62
C GLY A 335 -9.36 -28.83 -14.75
N ALA A 336 -10.52 -28.33 -15.20
CA ALA A 336 -10.55 -27.32 -16.24
C ALA A 336 -10.17 -25.93 -15.70
N LEU A 337 -9.27 -25.25 -16.40
CA LEU A 337 -8.90 -23.87 -16.15
C LEU A 337 -10.03 -22.95 -16.63
N ARG A 338 -10.79 -22.38 -15.71
CA ARG A 338 -11.91 -21.47 -16.01
C ARG A 338 -11.51 -20.02 -16.21
N ALA A 339 -10.42 -19.61 -15.57
CA ALA A 339 -9.81 -18.30 -15.77
C ALA A 339 -8.31 -18.34 -15.46
N THR A 340 -7.57 -17.47 -16.11
CA THR A 340 -6.14 -17.23 -15.84
C THR A 340 -5.88 -15.73 -15.88
N TYR A 341 -5.12 -15.24 -14.92
CA TYR A 341 -4.64 -13.88 -14.86
C TYR A 341 -3.13 -13.88 -14.65
N ASP A 342 -2.41 -13.13 -15.45
CA ASP A 342 -0.98 -12.92 -15.34
C ASP A 342 -0.69 -11.58 -14.66
N LYS A 343 0.16 -11.59 -13.64
CA LYS A 343 0.60 -10.39 -12.94
C LYS A 343 1.12 -9.36 -13.93
N HIS A 344 0.53 -8.16 -13.92
CA HIS A 344 0.93 -7.09 -14.84
C HIS A 344 1.91 -6.10 -14.21
N HIS A 345 1.80 -5.84 -12.91
CA HIS A 345 2.67 -4.90 -12.20
C HIS A 345 3.74 -5.65 -11.41
N LEU A 346 4.90 -5.79 -12.03
CA LEU A 346 6.02 -6.57 -11.49
C LEU A 346 6.82 -5.78 -10.46
N VAL A 347 7.40 -6.50 -9.49
CA VAL A 347 8.28 -5.93 -8.47
C VAL A 347 9.69 -5.72 -9.04
N PRO A 348 10.18 -4.47 -9.07
CA PRO A 348 11.55 -4.19 -9.50
C PRO A 348 12.59 -4.92 -8.63
N PHE A 349 13.68 -5.36 -9.24
CA PHE A 349 14.77 -6.16 -8.63
C PHE A 349 14.34 -7.53 -8.09
N GLY A 350 13.06 -7.75 -7.84
CA GLY A 350 12.51 -9.03 -7.43
C GLY A 350 12.09 -9.89 -8.64
N GLU A 351 11.17 -9.40 -9.44
CA GLU A 351 10.58 -10.17 -10.54
C GLU A 351 11.23 -9.84 -11.89
N TYR A 352 11.78 -8.65 -12.04
CA TYR A 352 12.58 -8.25 -13.21
C TYR A 352 13.73 -7.33 -12.78
N MET A 353 14.75 -7.25 -13.63
CA MET A 353 15.89 -6.33 -13.41
C MET A 353 15.68 -5.04 -14.22
N PRO A 354 15.43 -3.89 -13.55
CA PRO A 354 15.47 -2.61 -14.23
C PRO A 354 16.84 -2.36 -14.84
N LEU A 355 16.89 -1.75 -16.05
CA LEU A 355 18.13 -1.38 -16.73
C LEU A 355 19.12 -2.56 -16.89
N ARG A 356 18.62 -3.75 -17.21
CA ARG A 356 19.44 -4.98 -17.34
C ARG A 356 20.62 -4.82 -18.30
N SER A 357 20.50 -3.95 -19.30
CA SER A 357 21.58 -3.64 -20.24
C SER A 357 22.79 -2.93 -19.58
N ILE A 358 22.58 -2.29 -18.45
CA ILE A 358 23.60 -1.54 -17.69
C ILE A 358 24.00 -2.28 -16.41
N MET A 359 23.06 -3.01 -15.80
CA MET A 359 23.25 -3.70 -14.53
C MET A 359 23.27 -5.23 -14.74
N SER A 360 24.45 -5.82 -14.68
CA SER A 360 24.61 -7.30 -14.76
C SER A 360 24.32 -8.04 -13.46
N ALA A 361 23.67 -7.40 -12.48
CA ALA A 361 23.39 -7.98 -11.18
C ALA A 361 22.34 -9.12 -11.25
N ALA A 362 22.48 -10.12 -10.38
CA ALA A 362 21.52 -11.21 -10.23
C ALA A 362 20.22 -10.69 -9.55
N LYS A 363 19.06 -11.12 -10.05
CA LYS A 363 17.78 -10.80 -9.40
C LYS A 363 17.60 -11.59 -8.10
N LEU A 364 16.75 -11.07 -7.20
CA LEU A 364 16.52 -11.65 -5.88
C LEU A 364 15.67 -12.94 -5.91
N THR A 365 14.80 -13.10 -6.91
CA THR A 365 13.97 -14.31 -7.03
C THR A 365 14.72 -15.45 -7.73
N HIS A 366 14.36 -16.70 -7.39
CA HIS A 366 14.94 -17.88 -8.00
C HIS A 366 14.69 -17.92 -9.51
N GLY A 367 15.75 -18.27 -10.27
CA GLY A 367 15.73 -18.43 -11.73
C GLY A 367 16.38 -17.28 -12.48
N ASN A 368 16.95 -17.61 -13.66
CA ASN A 368 17.70 -16.68 -14.51
C ASN A 368 16.80 -15.89 -15.48
N ILE A 369 15.50 -16.17 -15.50
CA ILE A 369 14.54 -15.56 -16.42
C ILE A 369 13.71 -14.54 -15.65
N ASP A 370 13.60 -13.32 -16.18
CA ASP A 370 12.71 -12.32 -15.64
C ASP A 370 11.25 -12.71 -15.89
N PHE A 371 10.36 -12.39 -14.96
CA PHE A 371 8.94 -12.55 -15.21
C PHE A 371 8.49 -11.59 -16.31
N SER A 372 7.54 -12.06 -17.11
CA SER A 372 6.88 -11.24 -18.13
C SER A 372 5.66 -10.56 -17.52
N SER A 373 5.44 -9.29 -17.88
CA SER A 373 4.24 -8.57 -17.48
C SER A 373 3.02 -9.11 -18.20
N GLY A 374 1.90 -9.23 -17.47
CA GLY A 374 0.57 -9.46 -18.05
C GLY A 374 0.04 -8.24 -18.80
N PRO A 375 -1.14 -8.36 -19.44
CA PRO A 375 -1.68 -7.30 -20.32
C PRO A 375 -2.25 -6.08 -19.57
N GLY A 376 -2.36 -6.12 -18.25
CA GLY A 376 -2.92 -5.05 -17.42
C GLY A 376 -3.95 -5.55 -16.43
N ALA A 377 -4.57 -4.63 -15.68
CA ALA A 377 -5.66 -4.95 -14.77
C ALA A 377 -6.85 -5.52 -15.55
N GLN A 378 -7.49 -6.54 -15.00
CA GLN A 378 -8.61 -7.25 -15.64
C GLN A 378 -9.76 -7.45 -14.66
N THR A 379 -10.97 -7.52 -15.20
CA THR A 379 -12.13 -8.06 -14.48
C THR A 379 -12.44 -9.43 -15.08
N LEU A 380 -12.26 -10.48 -14.29
CA LEU A 380 -12.51 -11.85 -14.71
C LEU A 380 -13.90 -12.30 -14.29
N GLN A 381 -14.50 -13.16 -15.09
CA GLN A 381 -15.79 -13.80 -14.81
C GLN A 381 -15.62 -15.31 -14.80
N VAL A 382 -16.17 -15.93 -13.77
CA VAL A 382 -16.19 -17.38 -13.59
C VAL A 382 -17.58 -17.83 -13.15
N PRO A 383 -17.97 -19.10 -13.43
CA PRO A 383 -19.27 -19.61 -13.00
C PRO A 383 -19.44 -19.54 -11.47
N GLY A 384 -20.64 -19.23 -11.02
CA GLY A 384 -21.03 -19.26 -9.60
C GLY A 384 -20.54 -18.10 -8.75
N LEU A 385 -19.78 -17.15 -9.32
CA LEU A 385 -19.24 -15.98 -8.61
C LEU A 385 -19.53 -14.68 -9.36
N PRO A 386 -19.68 -13.55 -8.66
CA PRO A 386 -19.62 -12.25 -9.29
C PRO A 386 -18.29 -12.04 -10.00
N PRO A 387 -18.22 -11.19 -11.05
CA PRO A 387 -16.96 -10.79 -11.66
C PRO A 387 -16.01 -10.25 -10.61
N PHE A 388 -14.70 -10.54 -10.73
CA PHE A 388 -13.70 -10.13 -9.76
C PHE A 388 -12.48 -9.51 -10.41
N SER A 389 -11.78 -8.66 -9.65
CA SER A 389 -10.46 -8.14 -10.01
C SER A 389 -9.38 -8.96 -9.30
N PRO A 390 -8.58 -9.73 -10.03
CA PRO A 390 -7.42 -10.44 -9.49
C PRO A 390 -6.27 -9.45 -9.24
N LEU A 391 -5.59 -9.64 -8.11
CA LEU A 391 -4.43 -8.86 -7.70
C LEU A 391 -3.36 -9.81 -7.14
N ILE A 392 -2.19 -9.80 -7.73
CA ILE A 392 -1.09 -10.62 -7.23
C ILE A 392 -0.11 -9.74 -6.45
N CYS A 393 -0.04 -9.96 -5.13
CA CYS A 393 0.92 -9.35 -4.20
C CYS A 393 0.96 -7.81 -4.30
N TYR A 394 2.06 -7.26 -4.82
CA TYR A 394 2.37 -5.85 -4.97
C TYR A 394 1.27 -5.02 -5.66
N GLU A 395 0.48 -5.61 -6.55
CA GLU A 395 -0.58 -4.93 -7.28
C GLU A 395 -1.63 -4.28 -6.37
N ALA A 396 -1.86 -4.85 -5.19
CA ALA A 396 -2.85 -4.35 -4.24
C ALA A 396 -2.51 -3.00 -3.58
N ILE A 397 -1.25 -2.52 -3.71
CA ILE A 397 -0.88 -1.25 -3.07
C ILE A 397 -1.23 -0.01 -3.90
N PHE A 398 -1.50 -0.15 -5.20
CA PHE A 398 -1.69 0.95 -6.14
C PHE A 398 -3.13 1.47 -6.11
N ALA A 399 -3.33 2.67 -5.56
CA ALA A 399 -4.60 3.36 -5.57
C ALA A 399 -5.06 3.67 -7.01
N GLY A 400 -6.35 3.47 -7.31
CA GLY A 400 -6.91 3.72 -8.65
C GLY A 400 -6.46 2.76 -9.76
N ARG A 401 -5.71 1.67 -9.40
CA ARG A 401 -5.20 0.69 -10.38
C ARG A 401 -5.55 -0.77 -10.05
N VAL A 402 -6.44 -0.97 -9.10
CA VAL A 402 -6.87 -2.31 -8.66
C VAL A 402 -8.08 -2.84 -9.42
N THR A 403 -8.66 -2.05 -10.30
CA THR A 403 -9.77 -2.43 -11.18
C THR A 403 -9.43 -2.04 -12.63
N SER A 404 -10.04 -2.73 -13.60
CA SER A 404 -9.92 -2.37 -15.02
C SER A 404 -10.89 -1.26 -15.38
N ASP A 405 -10.63 -0.55 -16.48
CA ASP A 405 -11.51 0.47 -17.05
C ASP A 405 -12.82 -0.10 -17.68
N GLY A 406 -12.92 -1.42 -17.77
CA GLY A 406 -14.07 -2.12 -18.34
C GLY A 406 -15.24 -2.34 -17.37
N SER A 407 -15.73 -3.58 -17.30
CA SER A 407 -16.81 -3.96 -16.39
C SER A 407 -16.35 -3.89 -14.94
N ARG A 408 -17.19 -3.30 -14.08
CA ARG A 408 -16.91 -3.19 -12.65
C ARG A 408 -16.88 -4.59 -12.01
N PRO A 409 -15.83 -4.96 -11.28
CA PRO A 409 -15.84 -6.19 -10.50
C PRO A 409 -16.81 -6.09 -9.31
N GLY A 410 -17.24 -7.24 -8.80
CA GLY A 410 -18.01 -7.35 -7.57
C GLY A 410 -17.15 -7.51 -6.33
N TRP A 411 -15.85 -7.87 -6.49
CA TRP A 411 -14.91 -8.06 -5.39
C TRP A 411 -13.46 -8.05 -5.89
N LEU A 412 -12.54 -7.88 -4.96
CA LEU A 412 -11.10 -7.92 -5.18
C LEU A 412 -10.55 -9.23 -4.61
N LEU A 413 -9.79 -9.98 -5.41
CA LEU A 413 -9.08 -11.18 -4.98
C LEU A 413 -7.58 -10.93 -4.96
N ASN A 414 -7.01 -10.79 -3.78
CA ASN A 414 -5.57 -10.61 -3.62
C ASN A 414 -4.90 -11.89 -3.13
N VAL A 415 -4.08 -12.50 -3.96
CA VAL A 415 -3.19 -13.60 -3.58
C VAL A 415 -1.78 -13.07 -3.39
N THR A 416 -1.12 -13.41 -2.28
CA THR A 416 0.17 -12.82 -1.94
C THR A 416 1.10 -13.79 -1.22
N ASN A 417 2.39 -13.47 -1.26
CA ASN A 417 3.42 -14.15 -0.50
C ASN A 417 4.30 -13.12 0.24
N ASP A 418 3.84 -12.72 1.43
CA ASP A 418 4.56 -11.75 2.26
C ASP A 418 5.80 -12.35 2.95
N GLY A 419 6.15 -13.61 2.67
CA GLY A 419 7.37 -14.25 3.17
C GLY A 419 8.66 -13.50 2.82
N TRP A 420 8.63 -12.71 1.75
CA TRP A 420 9.72 -11.80 1.37
C TRP A 420 9.97 -10.69 2.39
N PHE A 421 8.98 -10.33 3.17
CA PHE A 421 9.06 -9.22 4.12
C PHE A 421 9.44 -9.70 5.54
N GLY A 422 9.49 -11.02 5.76
CA GLY A 422 9.77 -11.59 7.07
C GLY A 422 8.73 -11.23 8.14
N ASN A 423 9.03 -11.51 9.39
CA ASN A 423 8.18 -11.14 10.52
C ASN A 423 8.47 -9.71 10.97
N THR A 424 8.03 -8.74 10.17
CA THR A 424 8.32 -7.31 10.30
C THR A 424 7.07 -6.46 10.15
N ALA A 425 7.24 -5.12 10.01
CA ALA A 425 6.13 -4.21 9.71
C ALA A 425 5.59 -4.37 8.27
N GLY A 426 6.36 -4.92 7.34
CA GLY A 426 6.02 -5.04 5.91
C GLY A 426 4.66 -5.68 5.64
N PRO A 427 4.37 -6.90 6.16
CA PRO A 427 3.08 -7.56 5.96
C PRO A 427 1.88 -6.77 6.48
N TYR A 428 2.05 -6.06 7.60
CA TYR A 428 1.00 -5.18 8.16
C TYR A 428 0.74 -3.98 7.24
N GLN A 429 1.79 -3.31 6.79
CA GLN A 429 1.69 -2.17 5.88
C GLN A 429 1.05 -2.59 4.55
N HIS A 430 1.44 -3.74 4.01
CA HIS A 430 0.89 -4.30 2.78
C HIS A 430 -0.60 -4.64 2.92
N LEU A 431 -1.02 -5.29 4.01
CA LEU A 431 -2.43 -5.55 4.29
C LEU A 431 -3.24 -4.26 4.38
N GLN A 432 -2.73 -3.24 5.10
CA GLN A 432 -3.47 -1.98 5.25
C GLN A 432 -3.58 -1.21 3.93
N ALA A 433 -2.55 -1.24 3.08
CA ALA A 433 -2.64 -0.68 1.75
C ALA A 433 -3.74 -1.37 0.92
N ALA A 434 -3.78 -2.71 0.91
CA ALA A 434 -4.83 -3.47 0.23
C ALA A 434 -6.23 -3.22 0.82
N ARG A 435 -6.34 -3.09 2.16
CA ARG A 435 -7.61 -2.78 2.84
C ARG A 435 -8.19 -1.43 2.41
N LEU A 436 -7.34 -0.41 2.21
CA LEU A 436 -7.81 0.88 1.73
C LEU A 436 -8.39 0.79 0.32
N ARG A 437 -7.89 -0.11 -0.54
CA ARG A 437 -8.47 -0.35 -1.89
C ARG A 437 -9.93 -0.79 -1.79
N ALA A 438 -10.26 -1.65 -0.81
CA ALA A 438 -11.65 -2.07 -0.59
C ALA A 438 -12.56 -0.86 -0.33
N VAL A 439 -12.13 0.07 0.51
CA VAL A 439 -12.91 1.27 0.86
C VAL A 439 -12.98 2.26 -0.30
N GLU A 440 -11.87 2.46 -1.00
CA GLU A 440 -11.78 3.34 -2.17
C GLU A 440 -12.73 2.91 -3.27
N GLU A 441 -12.76 1.61 -3.59
CA GLU A 441 -13.59 1.06 -4.67
C GLU A 441 -15.03 0.73 -4.22
N GLY A 442 -15.29 0.65 -2.92
CA GLY A 442 -16.55 0.14 -2.40
C GLY A 442 -16.76 -1.34 -2.70
N LEU A 443 -15.67 -2.11 -2.73
CA LEU A 443 -15.61 -3.54 -3.06
C LEU A 443 -15.08 -4.34 -1.88
N PRO A 444 -15.59 -5.56 -1.59
CA PRO A 444 -14.96 -6.42 -0.63
C PRO A 444 -13.60 -6.92 -1.14
N LEU A 445 -12.66 -7.13 -0.23
CA LEU A 445 -11.35 -7.71 -0.49
C LEU A 445 -11.24 -9.08 0.16
N VAL A 446 -10.89 -10.08 -0.62
CA VAL A 446 -10.48 -11.40 -0.12
C VAL A 446 -8.98 -11.53 -0.37
N ARG A 447 -8.21 -11.68 0.71
CA ARG A 447 -6.75 -11.80 0.66
C ARG A 447 -6.30 -13.15 1.20
N ALA A 448 -5.62 -13.92 0.35
CA ALA A 448 -4.93 -15.15 0.73
C ALA A 448 -3.42 -14.92 0.73
N ALA A 449 -2.80 -15.07 1.89
CA ALA A 449 -1.36 -14.93 2.09
C ALA A 449 -0.71 -16.26 2.44
N ASN A 450 0.53 -16.48 2.02
CA ASN A 450 1.29 -17.68 2.44
C ASN A 450 1.76 -17.56 3.89
N THR A 451 2.74 -16.70 4.15
CA THR A 451 3.28 -16.40 5.50
C THR A 451 2.81 -15.05 6.03
N GLY A 452 2.09 -14.30 5.24
CA GLY A 452 1.56 -12.98 5.58
C GLY A 452 0.30 -13.03 6.45
N ILE A 453 -0.60 -12.08 6.22
CA ILE A 453 -1.88 -11.96 6.93
C ILE A 453 -3.00 -12.19 5.92
N SER A 454 -3.67 -13.33 5.99
CA SER A 454 -4.90 -13.57 5.23
C SER A 454 -6.07 -12.86 5.88
N ALA A 455 -6.97 -12.30 5.06
CA ALA A 455 -8.11 -11.56 5.57
C ALA A 455 -9.28 -11.52 4.58
N VAL A 456 -10.49 -11.39 5.11
CA VAL A 456 -11.66 -10.96 4.36
C VAL A 456 -12.12 -9.64 4.92
N VAL A 457 -12.23 -8.65 4.05
CA VAL A 457 -12.56 -7.25 4.38
C VAL A 457 -13.81 -6.86 3.60
N ASP A 458 -14.77 -6.25 4.27
CA ASP A 458 -15.96 -5.73 3.62
C ASP A 458 -15.68 -4.42 2.85
N PRO A 459 -16.62 -3.92 2.03
CA PRO A 459 -16.43 -2.69 1.26
C PRO A 459 -16.23 -1.41 2.10
N LEU A 460 -16.45 -1.49 3.41
CA LEU A 460 -16.22 -0.41 4.36
C LEU A 460 -14.88 -0.54 5.09
N GLY A 461 -14.11 -1.57 4.77
CA GLY A 461 -12.82 -1.81 5.40
C GLY A 461 -12.88 -2.55 6.74
N ARG A 462 -14.02 -3.11 7.15
CA ARG A 462 -14.15 -3.92 8.37
C ARG A 462 -13.66 -5.34 8.09
N TYR A 463 -12.93 -5.91 9.03
CA TYR A 463 -12.51 -7.31 8.96
C TYR A 463 -13.67 -8.24 9.34
N LEU A 464 -14.02 -9.16 8.43
CA LEU A 464 -14.91 -10.29 8.75
C LEU A 464 -14.14 -11.46 9.35
N GLY A 465 -12.88 -11.59 9.02
CA GLY A 465 -11.96 -12.57 9.58
C GLY A 465 -10.54 -12.31 9.12
N ARG A 466 -9.59 -12.78 9.90
CA ARG A 466 -8.16 -12.71 9.55
C ARG A 466 -7.37 -13.82 10.23
N LEU A 467 -6.31 -14.29 9.58
CA LEU A 467 -5.28 -15.16 10.17
C LEU A 467 -4.04 -14.32 10.47
N PRO A 468 -3.44 -14.49 11.66
CA PRO A 468 -2.25 -13.73 12.04
C PRO A 468 -1.04 -14.03 11.16
N LEU A 469 -0.08 -13.09 11.15
CA LEU A 469 1.22 -13.25 10.49
C LEU A 469 1.95 -14.48 11.02
N GLY A 470 2.53 -15.27 10.10
CA GLY A 470 3.38 -16.40 10.45
C GLY A 470 2.66 -17.59 11.10
N THR A 471 1.33 -17.65 10.99
CA THR A 471 0.53 -18.78 11.49
C THR A 471 0.04 -19.67 10.36
N GLU A 472 -0.07 -20.96 10.63
CA GLU A 472 -0.77 -21.90 9.77
C GLU A 472 -2.25 -21.92 10.12
N GLY A 473 -3.14 -21.94 9.13
CA GLY A 473 -4.57 -22.02 9.38
C GLY A 473 -5.43 -21.89 8.14
N VAL A 474 -6.71 -22.07 8.33
CA VAL A 474 -7.74 -21.82 7.33
C VAL A 474 -8.73 -20.79 7.84
N LEU A 475 -9.24 -19.95 6.95
CA LEU A 475 -10.23 -18.93 7.26
C LEU A 475 -11.50 -19.21 6.46
N HIS A 476 -12.59 -19.45 7.17
CA HIS A 476 -13.93 -19.54 6.58
C HIS A 476 -14.58 -18.16 6.59
N SER A 477 -15.11 -17.73 5.46
CA SER A 477 -15.84 -16.47 5.37
C SER A 477 -16.88 -16.50 4.26
N PRO A 478 -18.03 -15.86 4.46
CA PRO A 478 -18.89 -15.51 3.34
C PRO A 478 -18.22 -14.44 2.48
N LEU A 479 -18.63 -14.30 1.22
CA LEU A 479 -18.23 -13.18 0.36
C LEU A 479 -19.20 -12.02 0.58
N PRO A 480 -18.75 -10.85 1.06
CA PRO A 480 -19.60 -9.68 1.20
C PRO A 480 -20.06 -9.14 -0.16
N ARG A 481 -21.25 -8.56 -0.19
CA ARG A 481 -21.75 -7.84 -1.37
C ARG A 481 -21.03 -6.50 -1.53
N ALA A 482 -20.70 -6.16 -2.78
CA ALA A 482 -20.18 -4.83 -3.12
C ALA A 482 -21.20 -3.73 -2.80
N LEU A 483 -20.70 -2.56 -2.44
CA LEU A 483 -21.50 -1.32 -2.37
C LEU A 483 -21.60 -0.67 -3.76
N GLY A 484 -22.37 0.40 -3.89
CA GLY A 484 -22.35 1.28 -5.05
C GLY A 484 -20.94 1.85 -5.31
N ARG A 485 -20.70 2.37 -6.52
CA ARG A 485 -19.44 3.06 -6.83
C ARG A 485 -19.25 4.24 -5.88
N THR A 486 -18.08 4.33 -5.30
CA THR A 486 -17.68 5.48 -4.50
C THR A 486 -17.32 6.67 -5.40
N PRO A 487 -17.31 7.92 -4.89
CA PRO A 487 -16.77 9.05 -5.63
C PRO A 487 -15.35 8.80 -6.15
N TYR A 488 -14.48 8.17 -5.34
CA TYR A 488 -13.13 7.83 -5.76
C TYR A 488 -13.12 6.78 -6.88
N ALA A 489 -13.94 5.73 -6.80
CA ALA A 489 -14.06 4.72 -7.86
C ALA A 489 -14.56 5.27 -9.20
N VAL A 490 -15.21 6.46 -9.20
CA VAL A 490 -15.70 7.12 -10.42
C VAL A 490 -14.66 8.10 -10.98
N LEU A 491 -14.04 8.88 -10.10
CA LEU A 491 -13.20 10.03 -10.48
C LEU A 491 -11.70 9.76 -10.28
N GLY A 492 -11.33 8.69 -9.56
CA GLY A 492 -9.94 8.40 -9.23
C GLY A 492 -9.25 9.56 -8.51
N ASP A 493 -8.00 9.77 -8.83
CA ASP A 493 -7.16 10.82 -8.21
C ASP A 493 -7.61 12.25 -8.57
N TRP A 494 -8.53 12.44 -9.54
CA TRP A 494 -9.09 13.77 -9.84
C TRP A 494 -9.77 14.38 -8.61
N THR A 495 -10.36 13.57 -7.74
CA THR A 495 -10.96 14.06 -6.49
C THR A 495 -9.94 14.78 -5.60
N MET A 496 -8.76 14.18 -5.44
CA MET A 496 -7.64 14.78 -4.70
C MET A 496 -7.06 15.98 -5.45
N ILE A 497 -6.82 15.87 -6.77
CA ILE A 497 -6.26 16.96 -7.59
C ILE A 497 -7.12 18.22 -7.50
N ILE A 498 -8.44 18.10 -7.56
CA ILE A 498 -9.37 19.22 -7.39
C ILE A 498 -9.21 19.87 -6.01
N VAL A 499 -9.09 19.08 -4.94
CA VAL A 499 -8.86 19.60 -3.58
C VAL A 499 -7.56 20.38 -3.50
N LEU A 500 -6.47 19.88 -4.12
CA LEU A 500 -5.18 20.56 -4.16
C LEU A 500 -5.26 21.89 -4.94
N ILE A 501 -5.92 21.89 -6.11
CA ILE A 501 -6.10 23.09 -6.94
C ILE A 501 -6.92 24.16 -6.17
N ILE A 502 -8.03 23.78 -5.55
CA ILE A 502 -8.85 24.69 -4.75
C ILE A 502 -8.02 25.28 -3.59
N SER A 503 -7.25 24.43 -2.91
CA SER A 503 -6.39 24.86 -1.81
C SER A 503 -5.34 25.89 -2.24
N LEU A 504 -4.69 25.67 -3.38
CA LEU A 504 -3.77 26.64 -3.98
C LEU A 504 -4.50 27.92 -4.43
N GLY A 505 -5.69 27.80 -5.02
CA GLY A 505 -6.51 28.94 -5.41
C GLY A 505 -6.81 29.88 -4.23
N ILE A 506 -7.13 29.32 -3.05
CA ILE A 506 -7.33 30.09 -1.82
C ILE A 506 -6.03 30.82 -1.40
N VAL A 507 -4.88 30.18 -1.52
CA VAL A 507 -3.57 30.80 -1.19
C VAL A 507 -3.28 31.97 -2.13
N PHE A 508 -3.50 31.82 -3.43
CA PHE A 508 -3.24 32.88 -4.42
C PHE A 508 -4.24 34.04 -4.29
N TRP A 509 -5.52 33.74 -4.05
CA TRP A 509 -6.54 34.77 -3.85
C TRP A 509 -6.28 35.66 -2.62
N ARG A 510 -5.84 35.06 -1.49
CA ARG A 510 -5.41 35.79 -0.32
C ARG A 510 -4.23 36.71 -0.60
N ALA A 511 -3.22 36.19 -1.30
CA ALA A 511 -2.05 37.00 -1.66
C ALA A 511 -2.39 38.20 -2.53
N PHE A 512 -3.35 38.04 -3.47
CA PHE A 512 -3.82 39.14 -4.30
C PHE A 512 -4.50 40.22 -3.48
N ARG A 513 -5.31 39.88 -2.47
CA ARG A 513 -5.96 40.82 -1.58
C ARG A 513 -5.02 41.57 -0.61
N GLU A 514 -3.88 40.97 -0.27
CA GLU A 514 -2.87 41.60 0.59
C GLU A 514 -1.99 42.61 -0.18
N THR A 515 -1.97 42.54 -1.51
CA THR A 515 -1.22 43.44 -2.39
C THR A 515 -2.08 44.56 -3.03
N SER A 516 -3.40 44.43 -3.01
CA SER A 516 -4.38 45.44 -3.40
C SER A 516 -4.87 46.22 -2.19
#